data_9008d3689f05bf6933c81577b3c90723
#
_entry.id   9008d3689f05bf6933c81577b3c90723
#
_cell.length_a   1.000
_cell.length_b   1.000
_cell.length_c   1.000
_cell.angle_alpha   90.00
_cell.angle_beta   90.00
_cell.angle_gamma   90.00
#
_symmetry.space_group_name_H-M   'P 1'
#
loop_
_entity.id
_entity.type
_entity.pdbx_description
1 polymer ?
#
loop_
_entity_poly.entity_id
_entity_poly.type
_entity_poly.pdbx_seq_one_letter_code
_entity_poly.pdbx_strand_id
1 'polypeptide(L)'
;MSDRTFATHQIRRAVPVPTLWDFAALDTDAPVPARLPVPSAWELVPALHNYRGRAHYTTRIRCGGNIRLSFGGVSFRARVLLDGNEIARHYGAFTAFETVVRRLPDGEHALTVEVDNRFGEDSALHVPNDYYSYGGITRPVVIEQLPDVFVESVGITTKHAADGWTADISANIHNLADEDASADVTLTLAGQTFTQTAHIPADSTAIIRISDAHYADVTAWTPDTPALYALRAEIREGNQVLDDLIDRVGFREISISGMDLLLNGEKLRLMGFNRHEEYGAFGCAVPLQAMAQDILMMKDMGCNCVRTSHYPNDPRFLDLCDEMGLLVWEEAHARGLQEEQMRNPNFMPQTRQCVHEMVAQHRNHPSIFIWGCLNECADNCDYGADCYREVYALLHDLDASRPMTAALLERPGSRVYGDSDVVSVNIYPQWYHNTPVAESLAQKLKEIREHGGAGKPVIISEIGAGGIYGYHDPLGESKWSEERQCTILHDQVEAVLKNPACSGVFLWQFADCRVTEEWAMHRPKTHNNKGVVDEYRRPKMSYAVVKELFTKHRA
;
A
#
# COMPACT_ATOMS: atom_id res chain seq x y z
N MET A 1 -14.51 7.64 0.75
CA MET A 1 -13.86 6.32 0.93
C MET A 1 -13.64 5.66 -0.41
N SER A 2 -12.48 5.05 -0.63
CA SER A 2 -12.20 4.29 -1.84
C SER A 2 -13.14 3.08 -1.97
N ASP A 3 -13.24 2.52 -3.17
CA ASP A 3 -13.96 1.28 -3.43
C ASP A 3 -13.36 0.13 -2.59
N ARG A 4 -14.19 -0.72 -1.98
CA ARG A 4 -13.79 -1.84 -1.10
C ARG A 4 -14.40 -3.15 -1.63
N THR A 5 -13.92 -4.28 -1.16
CA THR A 5 -14.47 -5.60 -1.53
C THR A 5 -15.80 -5.93 -0.85
N PHE A 6 -16.26 -5.07 0.04
CA PHE A 6 -17.50 -5.22 0.80
C PHE A 6 -18.29 -3.90 0.85
N ALA A 7 -19.57 -3.98 1.21
CA ALA A 7 -20.41 -2.78 1.35
C ALA A 7 -20.00 -1.99 2.60
N THR A 8 -19.54 -0.76 2.41
CA THR A 8 -19.15 0.16 3.48
C THR A 8 -20.33 0.92 4.08
N HIS A 9 -21.49 0.91 3.42
CA HIS A 9 -22.71 1.57 3.85
C HIS A 9 -23.95 0.75 3.50
N GLN A 10 -24.99 0.83 4.32
CA GLN A 10 -26.32 0.32 4.00
C GLN A 10 -27.30 1.44 3.68
N ILE A 11 -27.08 2.63 4.24
CA ILE A 11 -27.99 3.79 4.12
C ILE A 11 -27.49 4.78 3.08
N ARG A 12 -26.20 5.05 3.05
CA ARG A 12 -25.60 6.03 2.14
C ARG A 12 -25.75 5.60 0.68
N ARG A 13 -26.11 6.54 -0.19
CA ARG A 13 -26.35 6.26 -1.60
C ARG A 13 -25.11 6.59 -2.45
N ALA A 14 -24.71 5.63 -3.27
CA ALA A 14 -23.72 5.88 -4.32
C ALA A 14 -24.37 6.59 -5.52
N VAL A 15 -23.66 7.56 -6.07
CA VAL A 15 -24.02 8.21 -7.35
C VAL A 15 -23.35 7.41 -8.48
N PRO A 16 -24.10 6.93 -9.48
CA PRO A 16 -23.51 6.20 -10.60
C PRO A 16 -22.50 7.05 -11.38
N VAL A 17 -21.31 6.51 -11.56
CA VAL A 17 -20.24 7.13 -12.37
C VAL A 17 -20.07 6.31 -13.65
N PRO A 18 -20.13 6.94 -14.86
CA PRO A 18 -19.90 6.24 -16.11
C PRO A 18 -18.53 5.58 -16.17
N THR A 19 -18.45 4.38 -16.76
CA THR A 19 -17.17 3.66 -16.94
C THR A 19 -16.30 4.29 -18.02
N LEU A 20 -16.89 4.88 -19.08
CA LEU A 20 -16.16 5.51 -20.18
C LEU A 20 -16.22 7.01 -20.06
N TRP A 21 -15.05 7.64 -19.96
CA TRP A 21 -14.91 9.10 -19.88
C TRP A 21 -14.35 9.65 -21.19
N ASP A 22 -14.79 10.83 -21.59
CA ASP A 22 -14.16 11.57 -22.70
C ASP A 22 -12.71 11.86 -22.32
N PHE A 23 -11.78 11.64 -23.26
CA PHE A 23 -10.34 11.69 -23.02
C PHE A 23 -9.63 12.56 -24.05
N ALA A 24 -8.69 13.38 -23.61
CA ALA A 24 -7.81 14.17 -24.47
C ALA A 24 -6.40 14.21 -23.87
N ALA A 25 -5.41 13.69 -24.59
CA ALA A 25 -3.99 13.92 -24.27
C ALA A 25 -3.60 15.31 -24.81
N LEU A 26 -2.89 16.11 -23.99
CA LEU A 26 -2.67 17.53 -24.27
C LEU A 26 -1.30 17.84 -24.85
N ASP A 27 -0.31 16.98 -24.64
CA ASP A 27 1.09 17.22 -24.99
C ASP A 27 1.56 16.26 -26.12
N THR A 28 0.64 15.84 -27.01
CA THR A 28 0.93 15.01 -28.18
C THR A 28 -0.07 15.27 -29.31
N ASP A 29 0.39 15.20 -30.55
CA ASP A 29 -0.44 15.21 -31.76
C ASP A 29 -0.78 13.79 -32.24
N ALA A 30 -0.39 12.75 -31.50
CA ALA A 30 -0.69 11.37 -31.85
C ALA A 30 -2.21 11.12 -31.82
N PRO A 31 -2.77 10.35 -32.77
CA PRO A 31 -4.19 10.00 -32.74
C PRO A 31 -4.47 9.09 -31.54
N VAL A 32 -5.27 9.57 -30.61
CA VAL A 32 -5.68 8.84 -29.40
C VAL A 32 -7.19 8.59 -29.40
N PRO A 33 -7.69 7.55 -28.71
CA PRO A 33 -9.12 7.36 -28.53
C PRO A 33 -9.76 8.58 -27.87
N ALA A 34 -10.94 8.98 -28.34
CA ALA A 34 -11.70 10.09 -27.74
C ALA A 34 -12.28 9.74 -26.36
N ARG A 35 -12.25 8.49 -25.95
CA ARG A 35 -12.77 7.98 -24.66
C ARG A 35 -11.89 6.86 -24.13
N LEU A 36 -11.68 6.86 -22.80
CA LEU A 36 -11.00 5.79 -22.10
C LEU A 36 -11.84 5.28 -20.92
N PRO A 37 -11.68 4.00 -20.54
CA PRO A 37 -12.29 3.50 -19.31
C PRO A 37 -11.61 4.11 -18.07
N VAL A 38 -12.39 4.28 -17.01
CA VAL A 38 -11.91 4.65 -15.69
C VAL A 38 -12.38 3.56 -14.72
N PRO A 39 -11.44 2.89 -13.99
CA PRO A 39 -10.00 3.13 -13.98
C PRO A 39 -9.28 2.54 -15.21
N SER A 40 -8.17 3.17 -15.61
CA SER A 40 -7.19 2.62 -16.55
C SER A 40 -5.87 3.41 -16.55
N ALA A 41 -4.78 2.78 -17.03
CA ALA A 41 -3.55 3.47 -17.38
C ALA A 41 -3.58 3.84 -18.87
N TRP A 42 -3.25 5.07 -19.23
CA TRP A 42 -3.30 5.51 -20.64
C TRP A 42 -2.19 4.89 -21.52
N GLU A 43 -1.12 4.37 -20.91
CA GLU A 43 -0.05 3.66 -21.62
C GLU A 43 -0.50 2.35 -22.27
N LEU A 44 -1.69 1.85 -21.95
CA LEU A 44 -2.32 0.72 -22.64
C LEU A 44 -2.80 1.09 -24.05
N VAL A 45 -2.91 2.40 -24.36
CA VAL A 45 -3.13 2.88 -25.72
C VAL A 45 -1.79 2.89 -26.45
N PRO A 46 -1.62 2.16 -27.59
CA PRO A 46 -0.32 2.05 -28.26
C PRO A 46 0.35 3.39 -28.58
N ALA A 47 -0.43 4.39 -28.97
CA ALA A 47 0.08 5.74 -29.25
C ALA A 47 0.58 6.50 -28.01
N LEU A 48 0.24 6.04 -26.81
CA LEU A 48 0.59 6.64 -25.53
C LEU A 48 1.54 5.76 -24.70
N HIS A 49 2.11 4.70 -25.28
CA HIS A 49 2.90 3.69 -24.57
C HIS A 49 3.99 4.27 -23.66
N ASN A 50 4.65 5.35 -24.07
CA ASN A 50 5.67 6.06 -23.28
C ASN A 50 5.28 7.53 -23.03
N TYR A 51 3.99 7.84 -23.06
CA TYR A 51 3.53 9.21 -22.92
C TYR A 51 3.76 9.74 -21.51
N ARG A 52 4.50 10.84 -21.43
CA ARG A 52 4.69 11.66 -20.23
C ARG A 52 4.12 13.05 -20.52
N GLY A 53 2.98 13.35 -19.95
CA GLY A 53 2.27 14.58 -20.30
C GLY A 53 1.01 14.78 -19.46
N ARG A 54 0.20 15.70 -19.93
CA ARG A 54 -1.09 16.05 -19.34
C ARG A 54 -2.23 15.46 -20.15
N ALA A 55 -3.30 15.10 -19.44
CA ALA A 55 -4.54 14.66 -20.06
C ALA A 55 -5.75 15.19 -19.31
N HIS A 56 -6.87 15.34 -20.04
CA HIS A 56 -8.17 15.60 -19.48
C HIS A 56 -9.04 14.34 -19.59
N TYR A 57 -9.70 14.01 -18.49
CA TYR A 57 -10.79 13.05 -18.41
C TYR A 57 -12.06 13.81 -18.06
N THR A 58 -13.13 13.68 -18.84
CA THR A 58 -14.40 14.37 -18.56
C THR A 58 -15.56 13.38 -18.63
N THR A 59 -16.46 13.47 -17.66
CA THR A 59 -17.71 12.71 -17.64
C THR A 59 -18.87 13.57 -17.14
N ARG A 60 -20.08 13.04 -17.25
CA ARG A 60 -21.27 13.65 -16.68
C ARG A 60 -21.83 12.78 -15.57
N ILE A 61 -22.17 13.42 -14.46
CA ILE A 61 -22.77 12.80 -13.28
C ILE A 61 -24.10 13.47 -12.98
N ARG A 62 -25.06 12.71 -12.47
CA ARG A 62 -26.37 13.26 -12.07
C ARG A 62 -26.53 13.15 -10.56
N CYS A 63 -26.48 14.27 -9.88
CA CYS A 63 -26.53 14.35 -8.42
C CYS A 63 -27.00 15.73 -7.97
N GLY A 64 -27.11 15.91 -6.64
CA GLY A 64 -27.42 17.16 -5.97
C GLY A 64 -27.27 17.03 -4.47
N GLY A 65 -27.46 18.10 -3.71
CA GLY A 65 -27.25 18.12 -2.25
C GLY A 65 -25.78 18.09 -1.87
N ASN A 66 -25.42 17.46 -0.76
CA ASN A 66 -24.04 17.27 -0.37
C ASN A 66 -23.52 15.97 -1.00
N ILE A 67 -22.38 16.04 -1.67
CA ILE A 67 -21.72 14.87 -2.27
C ILE A 67 -20.28 14.80 -1.85
N ARG A 68 -19.77 13.56 -1.68
CA ARG A 68 -18.34 13.29 -1.55
C ARG A 68 -17.85 12.60 -2.81
N LEU A 69 -16.77 13.13 -3.38
CA LEU A 69 -16.05 12.51 -4.48
C LEU A 69 -14.76 11.94 -3.93
N SER A 70 -14.55 10.64 -4.14
CA SER A 70 -13.35 9.90 -3.72
C SER A 70 -12.66 9.34 -4.94
N PHE A 71 -11.36 9.63 -5.08
CA PHE A 71 -10.49 9.16 -6.16
C PHE A 71 -9.48 8.18 -5.56
N GLY A 72 -9.57 6.91 -5.89
CA GLY A 72 -8.69 5.86 -5.34
C GLY A 72 -7.22 5.98 -5.74
N GLY A 73 -6.95 6.58 -6.92
CA GLY A 73 -5.60 6.85 -7.40
C GLY A 73 -5.60 7.58 -8.73
N VAL A 74 -4.89 8.71 -8.79
CA VAL A 74 -4.70 9.54 -9.99
C VAL A 74 -3.22 9.89 -10.11
N SER A 75 -2.59 9.51 -11.19
CA SER A 75 -1.12 9.50 -11.28
C SER A 75 -0.56 10.59 -12.20
N PHE A 76 0.25 11.55 -11.72
CA PHE A 76 0.75 11.81 -10.34
C PHE A 76 0.04 12.96 -9.67
N ARG A 77 -0.26 14.01 -10.46
CA ARG A 77 -0.93 15.25 -10.03
C ARG A 77 -2.32 15.28 -10.62
N ALA A 78 -3.28 15.53 -9.76
CA ALA A 78 -4.66 15.67 -10.12
C ALA A 78 -5.16 17.10 -9.85
N ARG A 79 -5.98 17.60 -10.76
CA ARG A 79 -6.81 18.79 -10.57
C ARG A 79 -8.24 18.42 -10.96
N VAL A 80 -9.16 18.55 -10.02
CA VAL A 80 -10.54 18.16 -10.21
C VAL A 80 -11.42 19.40 -10.36
N LEU A 81 -12.22 19.42 -11.41
CA LEU A 81 -13.16 20.50 -11.68
C LEU A 81 -14.60 19.94 -11.77
N LEU A 82 -15.52 20.63 -11.14
CA LEU A 82 -16.97 20.39 -11.28
C LEU A 82 -17.62 21.62 -11.91
N ASP A 83 -18.27 21.44 -13.06
CA ASP A 83 -18.83 22.54 -13.88
C ASP A 83 -17.82 23.66 -14.15
N GLY A 84 -16.56 23.29 -14.38
CA GLY A 84 -15.45 24.21 -14.64
C GLY A 84 -14.83 24.87 -13.41
N ASN A 85 -15.40 24.68 -12.21
CA ASN A 85 -14.85 25.20 -10.97
C ASN A 85 -13.94 24.16 -10.32
N GLU A 86 -12.75 24.57 -9.92
CA GLU A 86 -11.81 23.69 -9.21
C GLU A 86 -12.34 23.35 -7.82
N ILE A 87 -12.42 22.05 -7.51
CA ILE A 87 -12.92 21.54 -6.23
C ILE A 87 -11.85 20.76 -5.43
N ALA A 88 -10.78 20.27 -6.10
CA ALA A 88 -9.68 19.60 -5.43
C ALA A 88 -8.40 19.62 -6.25
N ARG A 89 -7.27 19.50 -5.55
CA ARG A 89 -5.95 19.15 -6.09
C ARG A 89 -5.31 18.07 -5.22
N HIS A 90 -4.53 17.21 -5.86
CA HIS A 90 -3.80 16.16 -5.14
C HIS A 90 -2.48 15.85 -5.85
N TYR A 91 -1.48 15.45 -5.08
CA TYR A 91 -0.25 14.84 -5.54
C TYR A 91 -0.08 13.47 -4.87
N GLY A 92 0.21 12.47 -5.68
CA GLY A 92 0.43 11.09 -5.27
C GLY A 92 -0.38 10.11 -6.10
N ALA A 93 0.29 9.09 -6.65
CA ALA A 93 -0.37 8.12 -7.54
C ALA A 93 -1.09 7.01 -6.76
N PHE A 94 -0.74 6.80 -5.48
CA PHE A 94 -0.97 5.56 -4.76
C PHE A 94 -1.79 5.69 -3.48
N THR A 95 -2.20 6.91 -3.15
CA THR A 95 -3.13 7.20 -2.05
C THR A 95 -4.41 7.79 -2.60
N ALA A 96 -5.52 7.47 -1.95
CA ALA A 96 -6.80 8.09 -2.29
C ALA A 96 -6.89 9.53 -1.79
N PHE A 97 -7.67 10.35 -2.45
CA PHE A 97 -8.04 11.67 -1.96
C PHE A 97 -9.54 11.93 -2.15
N GLU A 98 -10.07 12.81 -1.33
CA GLU A 98 -11.51 13.09 -1.29
C GLU A 98 -11.79 14.59 -1.29
N THR A 99 -12.96 14.95 -1.77
CA THR A 99 -13.50 16.31 -1.65
C THR A 99 -15.00 16.27 -1.43
N VAL A 100 -15.50 17.18 -0.61
CA VAL A 100 -16.93 17.34 -0.35
C VAL A 100 -17.43 18.61 -1.03
N VAL A 101 -18.47 18.48 -1.83
CA VAL A 101 -19.20 19.62 -2.42
C VAL A 101 -20.54 19.71 -1.71
N ARG A 102 -20.82 20.88 -1.13
CA ARG A 102 -22.04 21.14 -0.36
C ARG A 102 -23.10 21.79 -1.22
N ARG A 103 -24.36 21.45 -0.96
CA ARG A 103 -25.56 22.12 -1.54
C ARG A 103 -25.49 22.26 -3.06
N LEU A 104 -24.95 21.23 -3.71
CA LEU A 104 -24.93 21.19 -5.17
C LEU A 104 -26.37 21.20 -5.70
N PRO A 105 -26.73 22.06 -6.68
CA PRO A 105 -28.03 22.00 -7.29
C PRO A 105 -28.36 20.64 -7.89
N ASP A 106 -29.61 20.21 -7.82
CA ASP A 106 -30.02 18.96 -8.48
C ASP A 106 -29.90 19.07 -10.00
N GLY A 107 -29.16 18.14 -10.60
CA GLY A 107 -28.98 18.17 -12.04
C GLY A 107 -27.89 17.29 -12.59
N GLU A 108 -27.55 17.53 -13.84
CA GLU A 108 -26.41 16.94 -14.52
C GLU A 108 -25.23 17.91 -14.42
N HIS A 109 -24.08 17.39 -13.96
CA HIS A 109 -22.86 18.14 -13.73
C HIS A 109 -21.72 17.56 -14.56
N ALA A 110 -20.83 18.43 -15.07
CA ALA A 110 -19.62 18.03 -15.78
C ALA A 110 -18.48 17.87 -14.77
N LEU A 111 -17.98 16.64 -14.61
CA LEU A 111 -16.81 16.33 -13.81
C LEU A 111 -15.60 16.19 -14.73
N THR A 112 -14.57 17.02 -14.54
CA THR A 112 -13.31 16.97 -15.29
C THR A 112 -12.16 16.72 -14.33
N VAL A 113 -11.27 15.79 -14.69
CA VAL A 113 -10.01 15.52 -13.98
C VAL A 113 -8.86 15.79 -14.93
N GLU A 114 -8.07 16.78 -14.60
CA GLU A 114 -6.79 17.05 -15.27
C GLU A 114 -5.71 16.20 -14.59
N VAL A 115 -5.01 15.39 -15.37
CA VAL A 115 -3.96 14.46 -14.88
C VAL A 115 -2.63 14.85 -15.51
N ASP A 116 -1.56 14.85 -14.70
CA ASP A 116 -0.21 15.15 -15.17
C ASP A 116 0.79 14.16 -14.55
N ASN A 117 1.43 13.32 -15.40
CA ASN A 117 2.45 12.34 -14.98
C ASN A 117 3.88 12.72 -15.35
N ARG A 118 4.16 14.00 -15.61
CA ARG A 118 5.52 14.46 -15.91
C ARG A 118 6.38 14.48 -14.66
N PHE A 119 7.61 13.97 -14.79
CA PHE A 119 8.64 14.15 -13.77
C PHE A 119 9.05 15.62 -13.69
N GLY A 120 9.42 16.10 -12.51
CA GLY A 120 9.84 17.47 -12.31
C GLY A 120 9.99 17.82 -10.83
N GLU A 121 10.29 19.08 -10.55
CA GLU A 121 10.48 19.59 -9.21
C GLU A 121 9.24 19.41 -8.33
N ASP A 122 8.04 19.54 -8.92
CA ASP A 122 6.75 19.38 -8.25
C ASP A 122 6.34 17.93 -8.01
N SER A 123 7.16 16.96 -8.40
CA SER A 123 6.90 15.52 -8.23
C SER A 123 8.11 14.81 -7.60
N ALA A 124 8.50 15.26 -6.41
CA ALA A 124 9.75 14.86 -5.77
C ALA A 124 9.83 13.36 -5.44
N LEU A 125 8.70 12.67 -5.28
CA LEU A 125 8.67 11.21 -5.04
C LEU A 125 8.65 10.38 -6.32
N HIS A 126 8.30 10.99 -7.47
CA HIS A 126 8.26 10.30 -8.76
C HIS A 126 9.50 10.69 -9.58
N VAL A 127 10.34 9.72 -9.81
CA VAL A 127 11.55 9.82 -10.62
C VAL A 127 11.63 8.64 -11.58
N PRO A 128 12.39 8.70 -12.67
CA PRO A 128 12.69 7.53 -13.50
C PRO A 128 13.20 6.37 -12.65
N ASN A 129 12.58 5.18 -12.77
CA ASN A 129 12.84 4.10 -11.84
C ASN A 129 12.85 2.72 -12.50
N ASP A 130 13.30 1.72 -11.73
CA ASP A 130 13.31 0.29 -12.06
C ASP A 130 11.91 -0.37 -11.97
N TYR A 131 10.88 0.45 -12.02
CA TYR A 131 9.48 0.15 -12.29
C TYR A 131 8.85 1.32 -13.05
N TYR A 132 7.72 1.09 -13.71
CA TYR A 132 7.10 2.11 -14.55
C TYR A 132 6.08 2.94 -13.75
N SER A 133 6.21 4.26 -13.84
CA SER A 133 5.22 5.19 -13.28
C SER A 133 4.15 5.49 -14.33
N TYR A 134 3.06 4.73 -14.31
CA TYR A 134 1.94 4.88 -15.22
C TYR A 134 1.18 6.18 -15.00
N GLY A 135 0.46 6.64 -16.02
CA GLY A 135 -0.41 7.82 -15.93
C GLY A 135 -1.88 7.45 -16.11
N GLY A 136 -2.76 8.33 -15.64
CA GLY A 136 -4.21 8.18 -15.74
C GLY A 136 -4.93 8.16 -14.40
N ILE A 137 -6.23 7.88 -14.45
CA ILE A 137 -7.06 7.55 -13.28
C ILE A 137 -6.99 6.04 -13.13
N THR A 138 -6.12 5.57 -12.25
CA THR A 138 -5.67 4.16 -12.20
C THR A 138 -6.43 3.31 -11.21
N ARG A 139 -7.18 3.93 -10.29
CA ARG A 139 -8.06 3.27 -9.32
C ARG A 139 -9.46 3.85 -9.38
N PRO A 140 -10.48 3.20 -8.83
CA PRO A 140 -11.87 3.63 -8.93
C PRO A 140 -12.14 5.06 -8.47
N VAL A 141 -13.16 5.68 -9.09
CA VAL A 141 -13.77 6.92 -8.65
C VAL A 141 -15.14 6.59 -8.06
N VAL A 142 -15.36 6.97 -6.81
CA VAL A 142 -16.61 6.76 -6.08
C VAL A 142 -17.22 8.10 -5.73
N ILE A 143 -18.54 8.24 -5.92
CA ILE A 143 -19.28 9.44 -5.52
C ILE A 143 -20.43 9.00 -4.64
N GLU A 144 -20.54 9.62 -3.47
CA GLU A 144 -21.58 9.34 -2.47
C GLU A 144 -22.40 10.58 -2.17
N GLN A 145 -23.68 10.38 -1.93
CA GLN A 145 -24.54 11.43 -1.41
C GLN A 145 -24.47 11.44 0.11
N LEU A 146 -24.18 12.59 0.70
CA LEU A 146 -24.02 12.76 2.14
C LEU A 146 -25.23 13.45 2.77
N PRO A 147 -25.68 13.04 3.99
CA PRO A 147 -26.50 13.89 4.85
C PRO A 147 -25.66 15.04 5.42
N ASP A 148 -26.30 15.99 6.10
CA ASP A 148 -25.58 17.09 6.75
C ASP A 148 -24.67 16.62 7.87
N VAL A 149 -25.09 15.61 8.64
CA VAL A 149 -24.28 14.95 9.67
C VAL A 149 -24.00 13.51 9.25
N PHE A 150 -22.72 13.14 9.15
CA PHE A 150 -22.34 11.82 8.65
C PHE A 150 -21.14 11.22 9.39
N VAL A 151 -21.02 9.90 9.35
CA VAL A 151 -19.83 9.20 9.83
C VAL A 151 -18.71 9.37 8.80
N GLU A 152 -17.67 10.08 9.17
CA GLU A 152 -16.51 10.33 8.30
C GLU A 152 -15.58 9.14 8.24
N SER A 153 -15.23 8.59 9.42
CA SER A 153 -14.33 7.43 9.53
C SER A 153 -14.53 6.69 10.85
N VAL A 154 -14.05 5.44 10.90
CA VAL A 154 -13.92 4.63 12.13
C VAL A 154 -12.47 4.19 12.31
N GLY A 155 -12.05 3.99 13.56
CA GLY A 155 -10.73 3.51 13.90
C GLY A 155 -10.77 2.47 15.00
N ILE A 156 -9.85 1.51 14.96
CA ILE A 156 -9.70 0.49 15.98
C ILE A 156 -8.23 0.21 16.28
N THR A 157 -7.93 -0.04 17.55
CA THR A 157 -6.67 -0.63 18.01
C THR A 157 -7.00 -1.74 18.98
N THR A 158 -6.44 -2.93 18.76
CA THR A 158 -6.69 -4.12 19.59
C THR A 158 -5.44 -4.53 20.35
N LYS A 159 -5.64 -5.08 21.57
CA LYS A 159 -4.56 -5.60 22.41
C LYS A 159 -4.98 -6.93 23.01
N HIS A 160 -4.05 -7.85 23.14
CA HIS A 160 -4.26 -9.11 23.83
C HIS A 160 -4.36 -8.87 25.35
N ALA A 161 -5.34 -9.46 25.99
CA ALA A 161 -5.57 -9.41 27.44
C ALA A 161 -5.48 -10.81 28.04
N ALA A 162 -5.42 -10.92 29.38
CA ALA A 162 -5.28 -12.20 30.07
C ALA A 162 -6.45 -13.16 29.80
N ASP A 163 -7.64 -12.63 29.55
CA ASP A 163 -8.90 -13.36 29.37
C ASP A 163 -9.63 -12.96 28.06
N GLY A 164 -8.89 -12.68 27.01
CA GLY A 164 -9.44 -12.31 25.72
C GLY A 164 -8.73 -11.13 25.08
N TRP A 165 -9.48 -10.13 24.63
CA TRP A 165 -8.98 -8.96 23.91
C TRP A 165 -9.58 -7.67 24.46
N THR A 166 -8.82 -6.57 24.37
CA THR A 166 -9.36 -5.22 24.51
C THR A 166 -9.28 -4.47 23.18
N ALA A 167 -10.19 -3.53 23.00
CA ALA A 167 -10.20 -2.66 21.82
C ALA A 167 -10.48 -1.21 22.20
N ASP A 168 -9.66 -0.30 21.65
CA ASP A 168 -9.96 1.12 21.58
C ASP A 168 -10.64 1.41 20.24
N ILE A 169 -11.87 1.90 20.26
CA ILE A 169 -12.69 2.14 19.07
C ILE A 169 -12.97 3.64 18.98
N SER A 170 -12.91 4.21 17.78
CA SER A 170 -13.27 5.60 17.54
C SER A 170 -14.13 5.75 16.30
N ALA A 171 -14.95 6.81 16.30
CA ALA A 171 -15.65 7.28 15.10
C ALA A 171 -15.54 8.81 15.01
N ASN A 172 -15.21 9.31 13.83
CA ASN A 172 -15.26 10.71 13.50
C ASN A 172 -16.61 11.03 12.87
N ILE A 173 -17.33 11.98 13.46
CA ILE A 173 -18.65 12.42 13.00
C ILE A 173 -18.52 13.84 12.52
N HIS A 174 -18.80 14.08 11.25
CA HIS A 174 -18.68 15.40 10.64
C HIS A 174 -20.04 16.06 10.43
N ASN A 175 -20.13 17.36 10.72
CA ASN A 175 -21.31 18.18 10.50
C ASN A 175 -21.04 19.22 9.39
N LEU A 176 -21.73 19.10 8.25
CA LEU A 176 -21.64 20.02 7.13
C LEU A 176 -22.59 21.23 7.26
N ALA A 177 -23.51 21.23 8.24
CA ALA A 177 -24.46 22.30 8.43
C ALA A 177 -23.80 23.56 9.03
N ASP A 178 -24.47 24.70 8.84
CA ASP A 178 -24.03 25.99 9.40
C ASP A 178 -24.47 26.15 10.88
N GLU A 179 -25.16 25.17 11.45
CA GLU A 179 -25.65 25.13 12.84
C GLU A 179 -25.10 23.89 13.57
N ASP A 180 -24.98 24.00 14.89
CA ASP A 180 -24.58 22.89 15.74
C ASP A 180 -25.62 21.75 15.66
N ALA A 181 -25.13 20.53 15.64
CA ALA A 181 -25.96 19.33 15.65
C ALA A 181 -25.75 18.49 16.92
N SER A 182 -26.76 17.72 17.29
CA SER A 182 -26.64 16.68 18.29
C SER A 182 -27.18 15.38 17.72
N ALA A 183 -26.44 14.30 17.86
CA ALA A 183 -26.82 13.00 17.31
C ALA A 183 -26.43 11.86 18.24
N ASP A 184 -27.25 10.80 18.28
CA ASP A 184 -26.88 9.55 18.93
C ASP A 184 -26.01 8.73 17.97
N VAL A 185 -24.79 8.45 18.40
CA VAL A 185 -23.83 7.63 17.66
C VAL A 185 -23.73 6.27 18.32
N THR A 186 -23.99 5.23 17.54
CA THR A 186 -23.93 3.83 17.98
C THR A 186 -22.78 3.12 17.27
N LEU A 187 -21.85 2.55 18.05
CA LEU A 187 -20.74 1.71 17.58
C LEU A 187 -21.04 0.25 17.93
N THR A 188 -20.98 -0.62 16.93
CA THR A 188 -21.20 -2.06 17.11
C THR A 188 -19.99 -2.85 16.60
N LEU A 189 -19.46 -3.74 17.44
CA LEU A 189 -18.34 -4.64 17.09
C LEU A 189 -18.50 -5.98 17.82
N ALA A 190 -18.38 -7.09 17.10
CA ALA A 190 -18.39 -8.46 17.65
C ALA A 190 -19.52 -8.70 18.66
N GLY A 191 -20.74 -8.22 18.36
CA GLY A 191 -21.94 -8.41 19.20
C GLY A 191 -22.10 -7.41 20.34
N GLN A 192 -21.13 -6.57 20.63
CA GLN A 192 -21.26 -5.48 21.60
C GLN A 192 -21.67 -4.17 20.93
N THR A 193 -22.47 -3.39 21.62
CA THR A 193 -23.00 -2.11 21.13
C THR A 193 -22.80 -1.01 22.17
N PHE A 194 -22.27 0.12 21.74
CA PHE A 194 -22.01 1.31 22.56
C PHE A 194 -22.73 2.50 21.94
N THR A 195 -23.50 3.24 22.72
CA THR A 195 -24.22 4.44 22.25
C THR A 195 -23.79 5.65 23.07
N GLN A 196 -23.46 6.74 22.40
CA GLN A 196 -23.13 8.03 22.99
C GLN A 196 -23.81 9.15 22.21
N THR A 197 -24.37 10.14 22.92
CA THR A 197 -24.85 11.37 22.27
C THR A 197 -23.67 12.30 22.04
N ALA A 198 -23.46 12.69 20.78
CA ALA A 198 -22.43 13.64 20.36
C ALA A 198 -23.02 15.03 20.14
N HIS A 199 -22.32 16.04 20.62
CA HIS A 199 -22.52 17.43 20.18
C HIS A 199 -21.46 17.72 19.10
N ILE A 200 -21.92 18.07 17.90
CA ILE A 200 -21.06 18.29 16.73
C ILE A 200 -21.25 19.76 16.30
N PRO A 201 -20.27 20.63 16.59
CA PRO A 201 -20.37 22.04 16.19
C PRO A 201 -20.54 22.21 14.67
N ALA A 202 -21.06 23.35 14.26
CA ALA A 202 -21.21 23.71 12.86
C ALA A 202 -19.86 23.59 12.11
N ASP A 203 -19.88 23.03 10.90
CA ASP A 203 -18.71 22.87 10.02
C ASP A 203 -17.49 22.25 10.72
N SER A 204 -17.73 21.22 11.55
CA SER A 204 -16.64 20.58 12.32
C SER A 204 -16.83 19.08 12.50
N THR A 205 -15.81 18.42 13.06
CA THR A 205 -15.80 16.98 13.38
C THR A 205 -15.76 16.76 14.88
N ALA A 206 -16.69 15.95 15.41
CA ALA A 206 -16.65 15.40 16.76
C ALA A 206 -16.08 13.98 16.73
N ILE A 207 -15.37 13.61 17.79
CA ILE A 207 -14.77 12.27 17.91
C ILE A 207 -15.44 11.51 19.05
N ILE A 208 -16.07 10.39 18.75
CA ILE A 208 -16.56 9.40 19.71
C ILE A 208 -15.44 8.42 20.01
N ARG A 209 -15.25 8.09 21.28
CA ARG A 209 -14.24 7.11 21.72
C ARG A 209 -14.82 6.13 22.73
N ILE A 210 -14.55 4.86 22.51
CA ILE A 210 -14.77 3.77 23.45
C ILE A 210 -13.40 3.18 23.76
N SER A 211 -12.96 3.30 25.00
CA SER A 211 -11.64 2.81 25.43
C SER A 211 -11.77 1.50 26.17
N ASP A 212 -10.79 0.61 26.00
CA ASP A 212 -10.63 -0.66 26.70
C ASP A 212 -11.89 -1.56 26.69
N ALA A 213 -12.66 -1.56 25.58
CA ALA A 213 -13.80 -2.45 25.42
C ALA A 213 -13.31 -3.91 25.41
N HIS A 214 -13.83 -4.74 26.32
CA HIS A 214 -13.36 -6.11 26.54
C HIS A 214 -14.16 -7.13 25.71
N TYR A 215 -13.47 -8.08 25.06
CA TYR A 215 -14.00 -9.12 24.19
C TYR A 215 -13.42 -10.49 24.58
N ALA A 216 -14.17 -11.30 25.32
CA ALA A 216 -13.72 -12.62 25.79
C ALA A 216 -13.76 -13.69 24.68
N ASP A 217 -14.78 -13.65 23.81
CA ASP A 217 -15.12 -14.75 22.89
C ASP A 217 -14.89 -14.37 21.41
N VAL A 218 -13.79 -13.69 21.09
CA VAL A 218 -13.42 -13.38 19.70
C VAL A 218 -12.27 -14.25 19.22
N THR A 219 -12.32 -14.63 17.96
CA THR A 219 -11.21 -15.34 17.30
C THR A 219 -10.17 -14.33 16.81
N ALA A 220 -8.92 -14.54 17.21
CA ALA A 220 -7.82 -13.70 16.73
C ALA A 220 -7.61 -13.86 15.22
N TRP A 221 -7.24 -12.74 14.57
CA TRP A 221 -6.82 -12.78 13.18
C TRP A 221 -5.38 -13.31 13.06
N THR A 222 -5.18 -14.29 12.19
CA THR A 222 -3.87 -14.80 11.80
C THR A 222 -3.89 -15.16 10.30
N PRO A 223 -2.75 -15.34 9.63
CA PRO A 223 -2.70 -15.82 8.24
C PRO A 223 -3.41 -17.16 8.00
N ASP A 224 -3.46 -18.02 9.02
CA ASP A 224 -4.08 -19.35 8.94
C ASP A 224 -5.56 -19.33 9.39
N THR A 225 -5.95 -18.33 10.17
CA THR A 225 -7.33 -18.11 10.63
C THR A 225 -7.67 -16.62 10.50
N PRO A 226 -7.99 -16.15 9.28
CA PRO A 226 -8.20 -14.73 9.02
C PRO A 226 -9.61 -14.27 9.45
N ALA A 227 -9.86 -14.31 10.76
CA ALA A 227 -11.15 -13.94 11.35
C ALA A 227 -11.38 -12.43 11.28
N LEU A 228 -12.48 -12.03 10.65
CA LEU A 228 -12.88 -10.64 10.46
C LEU A 228 -14.23 -10.34 11.11
N TYR A 229 -14.37 -9.13 11.64
CA TYR A 229 -15.57 -8.62 12.28
C TYR A 229 -15.99 -7.30 11.63
N ALA A 230 -17.29 -7.06 11.50
CA ALA A 230 -17.80 -5.77 11.06
C ALA A 230 -17.76 -4.77 12.24
N LEU A 231 -17.01 -3.69 12.10
CA LEU A 231 -17.12 -2.50 12.93
C LEU A 231 -18.11 -1.55 12.25
N ARG A 232 -19.26 -1.34 12.89
CA ARG A 232 -20.31 -0.46 12.35
C ARG A 232 -20.45 0.77 13.24
N ALA A 233 -20.46 1.95 12.61
CA ALA A 233 -20.88 3.20 13.22
C ALA A 233 -22.20 3.65 12.59
N GLU A 234 -23.17 4.03 13.40
CA GLU A 234 -24.48 4.53 12.95
C GLU A 234 -24.82 5.86 13.65
N ILE A 235 -25.35 6.80 12.87
CA ILE A 235 -25.98 8.01 13.39
C ILE A 235 -27.48 7.75 13.44
N ARG A 236 -28.12 7.99 14.60
CA ARG A 236 -29.52 7.68 14.83
C ARG A 236 -30.31 8.88 15.35
N GLU A 237 -31.57 8.93 14.95
CA GLU A 237 -32.61 9.74 15.55
C GLU A 237 -33.74 8.80 16.00
N GLY A 238 -33.83 8.54 17.28
CA GLY A 238 -34.68 7.49 17.82
C GLY A 238 -34.37 6.10 17.22
N ASN A 239 -35.34 5.53 16.50
CA ASN A 239 -35.18 4.23 15.84
C ASN A 239 -34.69 4.32 14.38
N GLN A 240 -34.60 5.53 13.82
CA GLN A 240 -34.19 5.73 12.45
C GLN A 240 -32.66 5.89 12.35
N VAL A 241 -32.04 5.13 11.45
CA VAL A 241 -30.63 5.32 11.06
C VAL A 241 -30.58 6.39 9.98
N LEU A 242 -29.83 7.46 10.23
CA LEU A 242 -29.67 8.60 9.33
C LEU A 242 -28.43 8.44 8.43
N ASP A 243 -27.37 7.85 8.97
CA ASP A 243 -26.15 7.53 8.24
C ASP A 243 -25.45 6.34 8.88
N ASP A 244 -24.62 5.64 8.13
CA ASP A 244 -23.82 4.53 8.61
C ASP A 244 -22.47 4.43 7.93
N LEU A 245 -21.52 3.78 8.62
CA LEU A 245 -20.24 3.37 8.07
C LEU A 245 -19.88 2.00 8.61
N ILE A 246 -19.49 1.10 7.72
CA ILE A 246 -19.03 -0.25 8.05
C ILE A 246 -17.60 -0.42 7.60
N ASP A 247 -16.73 -0.88 8.50
CA ASP A 247 -15.40 -1.37 8.16
C ASP A 247 -15.22 -2.80 8.63
N ARG A 248 -14.25 -3.53 8.08
CA ARG A 248 -13.89 -4.88 8.50
C ARG A 248 -12.57 -4.84 9.26
N VAL A 249 -12.57 -5.44 10.43
CA VAL A 249 -11.45 -5.40 11.36
C VAL A 249 -11.13 -6.80 11.90
N GLY A 250 -9.91 -6.98 12.40
CA GLY A 250 -9.50 -8.23 13.06
C GLY A 250 -8.85 -7.96 14.40
N PHE A 251 -9.05 -8.86 15.37
CA PHE A 251 -8.37 -8.80 16.65
C PHE A 251 -6.98 -9.41 16.51
N ARG A 252 -5.96 -8.59 16.61
CA ARG A 252 -4.57 -9.01 16.55
C ARG A 252 -3.65 -8.02 17.28
N GLU A 253 -2.49 -8.50 17.71
CA GLU A 253 -1.43 -7.69 18.28
C GLU A 253 -0.10 -8.02 17.61
N ILE A 254 0.65 -6.98 17.22
CA ILE A 254 2.03 -7.11 16.75
C ILE A 254 2.94 -6.54 17.84
N SER A 255 3.96 -7.30 18.21
CA SER A 255 4.93 -6.85 19.20
C SER A 255 6.35 -7.32 18.86
N ILE A 256 7.32 -6.76 19.56
CA ILE A 256 8.74 -7.12 19.44
C ILE A 256 9.24 -7.58 20.79
N SER A 257 9.93 -8.73 20.82
CA SER A 257 10.63 -9.25 22.01
C SER A 257 12.07 -9.59 21.65
N GLY A 258 12.99 -8.70 22.02
CA GLY A 258 14.40 -8.80 21.59
C GLY A 258 14.53 -8.78 20.07
N MET A 259 15.07 -9.85 19.49
CA MET A 259 15.22 -10.01 18.04
C MET A 259 14.02 -10.67 17.35
N ASP A 260 12.95 -10.96 18.06
CA ASP A 260 11.79 -11.66 17.53
C ASP A 260 10.62 -10.71 17.27
N LEU A 261 10.01 -10.85 16.10
CA LEU A 261 8.69 -10.30 15.80
C LEU A 261 7.63 -11.28 16.30
N LEU A 262 6.58 -10.76 16.93
CA LEU A 262 5.50 -11.58 17.45
C LEU A 262 4.16 -11.16 16.85
N LEU A 263 3.33 -12.14 16.49
CA LEU A 263 1.91 -11.99 16.18
C LEU A 263 1.10 -12.69 17.26
N ASN A 264 0.27 -11.95 17.98
CA ASN A 264 -0.56 -12.47 19.07
C ASN A 264 0.26 -13.22 20.15
N GLY A 265 1.48 -12.76 20.43
CA GLY A 265 2.41 -13.37 21.36
C GLY A 265 3.26 -14.52 20.80
N GLU A 266 2.93 -15.03 19.62
CA GLU A 266 3.66 -16.12 18.96
C GLU A 266 4.74 -15.61 18.01
N LYS A 267 5.89 -16.30 17.98
CA LYS A 267 7.01 -15.91 17.11
C LYS A 267 6.64 -15.99 15.63
N LEU A 268 6.83 -14.88 14.93
CA LEU A 268 6.54 -14.75 13.51
C LEU A 268 7.83 -14.88 12.69
N ARG A 269 7.84 -15.82 11.74
CA ARG A 269 8.87 -15.93 10.73
C ARG A 269 8.30 -15.58 9.37
N LEU A 270 8.88 -14.57 8.72
CA LEU A 270 8.36 -14.03 7.47
C LEU A 270 8.96 -14.73 6.26
N MET A 271 8.09 -15.17 5.35
CA MET A 271 8.44 -15.75 4.05
C MET A 271 7.54 -15.13 2.99
N GLY A 272 8.07 -14.21 2.19
CA GLY A 272 7.23 -13.44 1.29
C GLY A 272 7.91 -12.91 0.05
N PHE A 273 7.18 -12.08 -0.65
CA PHE A 273 7.61 -11.40 -1.86
C PHE A 273 7.43 -9.90 -1.75
N ASN A 274 8.26 -9.18 -2.48
CA ASN A 274 7.99 -7.82 -2.92
C ASN A 274 7.04 -7.87 -4.12
N ARG A 275 6.00 -7.04 -4.13
CA ARG A 275 5.00 -7.00 -5.21
C ARG A 275 4.80 -5.59 -5.71
N HIS A 276 5.06 -5.37 -7.01
CA HIS A 276 4.56 -4.19 -7.71
C HIS A 276 3.08 -4.36 -8.06
N GLU A 277 2.30 -3.27 -7.93
CA GLU A 277 0.91 -3.22 -8.38
C GLU A 277 0.87 -2.99 -9.88
N GLU A 278 1.16 -4.06 -10.62
CA GLU A 278 1.24 -4.05 -12.07
C GLU A 278 0.83 -5.42 -12.65
N TYR A 279 0.19 -5.40 -13.81
CA TYR A 279 -0.10 -6.58 -14.61
C TYR A 279 0.07 -6.23 -16.09
N GLY A 280 0.73 -7.07 -16.87
CA GLY A 280 1.12 -6.78 -18.26
C GLY A 280 -0.02 -6.32 -19.18
N ALA A 281 -1.26 -6.79 -18.95
CA ALA A 281 -2.42 -6.39 -19.73
C ALA A 281 -3.15 -5.15 -19.20
N PHE A 282 -2.87 -4.69 -17.98
CA PHE A 282 -3.62 -3.62 -17.31
C PHE A 282 -2.75 -2.48 -16.78
N GLY A 283 -1.41 -2.59 -16.92
CA GLY A 283 -0.51 -1.67 -16.25
C GLY A 283 -0.77 -1.69 -14.74
N CYS A 284 -0.77 -0.53 -14.10
CA CYS A 284 -1.04 -0.40 -12.66
C CYS A 284 -2.54 -0.38 -12.29
N ALA A 285 -3.46 -0.36 -13.27
CA ALA A 285 -4.90 -0.44 -13.01
C ALA A 285 -5.35 -1.91 -12.87
N VAL A 286 -4.81 -2.60 -11.88
CA VAL A 286 -4.96 -4.06 -11.69
C VAL A 286 -6.40 -4.39 -11.28
N PRO A 287 -7.11 -5.28 -11.99
CA PRO A 287 -8.46 -5.70 -11.61
C PRO A 287 -8.44 -6.64 -10.38
N LEU A 288 -9.54 -6.65 -9.63
CA LEU A 288 -9.68 -7.42 -8.39
C LEU A 288 -9.33 -8.91 -8.56
N GLN A 289 -9.72 -9.52 -9.69
CA GLN A 289 -9.45 -10.92 -9.98
C GLN A 289 -7.94 -11.22 -10.11
N ALA A 290 -7.18 -10.27 -10.67
CA ALA A 290 -5.73 -10.41 -10.79
C ALA A 290 -5.04 -10.20 -9.44
N MET A 291 -5.56 -9.30 -8.60
CA MET A 291 -5.09 -9.15 -7.21
C MET A 291 -5.29 -10.45 -6.41
N ALA A 292 -6.48 -11.06 -6.52
CA ALA A 292 -6.77 -12.34 -5.86
C ALA A 292 -5.88 -13.47 -6.40
N GLN A 293 -5.62 -13.51 -7.71
CA GLN A 293 -4.70 -14.48 -8.33
C GLN A 293 -3.29 -14.35 -7.74
N ASP A 294 -2.78 -13.12 -7.56
CA ASP A 294 -1.45 -12.88 -6.98
C ASP A 294 -1.35 -13.48 -5.57
N ILE A 295 -2.36 -13.23 -4.72
CA ILE A 295 -2.41 -13.78 -3.36
C ILE A 295 -2.48 -15.31 -3.37
N LEU A 296 -3.34 -15.90 -4.21
CA LEU A 296 -3.46 -17.36 -4.33
C LEU A 296 -2.13 -18.01 -4.74
N MET A 297 -1.41 -17.42 -5.70
CA MET A 297 -0.12 -17.93 -6.14
C MET A 297 0.96 -17.77 -5.06
N MET A 298 1.00 -16.65 -4.34
CA MET A 298 1.91 -16.47 -3.21
C MET A 298 1.62 -17.49 -2.10
N LYS A 299 0.36 -17.71 -1.73
CA LYS A 299 -0.02 -18.72 -0.73
C LYS A 299 0.27 -20.14 -1.19
N ASP A 300 0.09 -20.46 -2.48
CA ASP A 300 0.47 -21.78 -3.05
C ASP A 300 1.97 -22.05 -2.91
N MET A 301 2.80 -21.01 -2.99
CA MET A 301 4.25 -21.12 -2.71
C MET A 301 4.61 -21.20 -1.21
N GLY A 302 3.63 -21.12 -0.29
CA GLY A 302 3.87 -21.16 1.15
C GLY A 302 4.17 -19.79 1.79
N CYS A 303 3.94 -18.69 1.08
CA CYS A 303 4.12 -17.34 1.63
C CYS A 303 3.11 -17.05 2.74
N ASN A 304 3.57 -16.30 3.75
CA ASN A 304 2.72 -15.74 4.80
C ASN A 304 2.69 -14.20 4.78
N CYS A 305 3.48 -13.55 3.94
CA CYS A 305 3.56 -12.10 3.86
C CYS A 305 3.88 -11.59 2.45
N VAL A 306 3.56 -10.30 2.24
CA VAL A 306 3.89 -9.53 1.04
C VAL A 306 4.34 -8.13 1.45
N ARG A 307 5.31 -7.54 0.72
CA ARG A 307 5.65 -6.13 0.83
C ARG A 307 5.12 -5.39 -0.40
N THR A 308 4.36 -4.31 -0.17
CA THR A 308 3.81 -3.45 -1.22
C THR A 308 4.89 -2.50 -1.72
N SER A 309 5.82 -3.00 -2.47
CA SER A 309 6.96 -2.23 -3.00
C SER A 309 6.54 -1.43 -4.25
N HIS A 310 6.80 -0.10 -4.31
CA HIS A 310 7.38 0.75 -3.26
C HIS A 310 6.40 1.86 -2.91
N TYR A 311 5.14 1.53 -2.66
CA TYR A 311 4.04 2.47 -2.50
C TYR A 311 2.79 1.81 -1.90
N PRO A 312 1.87 2.60 -1.31
CA PRO A 312 0.59 2.09 -0.82
C PRO A 312 -0.21 1.41 -1.93
N ASN A 313 -0.67 0.19 -1.68
CA ASN A 313 -1.47 -0.55 -2.65
C ASN A 313 -2.96 -0.18 -2.59
N ASP A 314 -3.71 -0.64 -3.59
CA ASP A 314 -5.16 -0.50 -3.65
C ASP A 314 -5.81 -1.11 -2.39
N PRO A 315 -6.71 -0.41 -1.68
CA PRO A 315 -7.38 -0.96 -0.49
C PRO A 315 -8.09 -2.28 -0.75
N ARG A 316 -8.54 -2.57 -1.98
CA ARG A 316 -9.14 -3.86 -2.33
C ARG A 316 -8.12 -5.01 -2.29
N PHE A 317 -6.85 -4.74 -2.58
CA PHE A 317 -5.77 -5.74 -2.39
C PHE A 317 -5.55 -6.02 -0.89
N LEU A 318 -5.59 -4.98 -0.06
CA LEU A 318 -5.48 -5.11 1.39
C LEU A 318 -6.69 -5.86 1.98
N ASP A 319 -7.91 -5.57 1.49
CA ASP A 319 -9.12 -6.33 1.84
C ASP A 319 -8.97 -7.82 1.55
N LEU A 320 -8.41 -8.15 0.38
CA LEU A 320 -8.14 -9.54 0.02
C LEU A 320 -7.05 -10.17 0.90
N CYS A 321 -6.01 -9.41 1.29
CA CYS A 321 -5.00 -9.88 2.24
C CYS A 321 -5.63 -10.17 3.61
N ASP A 322 -6.56 -9.31 4.07
CA ASP A 322 -7.31 -9.52 5.31
C ASP A 322 -8.16 -10.80 5.26
N GLU A 323 -8.90 -11.02 4.16
CA GLU A 323 -9.79 -12.17 3.97
C GLU A 323 -9.05 -13.49 3.75
N MET A 324 -7.98 -13.44 2.96
CA MET A 324 -7.24 -14.64 2.54
C MET A 324 -6.08 -14.98 3.47
N GLY A 325 -5.79 -14.14 4.47
CA GLY A 325 -4.74 -14.37 5.45
C GLY A 325 -3.34 -14.23 4.86
N LEU A 326 -2.95 -13.00 4.50
CA LEU A 326 -1.59 -12.67 4.07
C LEU A 326 -1.14 -11.41 4.81
N LEU A 327 -0.06 -11.49 5.57
CA LEU A 327 0.52 -10.32 6.24
C LEU A 327 1.06 -9.32 5.24
N VAL A 328 0.93 -8.04 5.53
CA VAL A 328 1.35 -6.95 4.65
C VAL A 328 2.38 -6.06 5.34
N TRP A 329 3.54 -5.92 4.74
CA TRP A 329 4.41 -4.76 4.95
C TRP A 329 3.95 -3.69 3.96
N GLU A 330 3.26 -2.67 4.44
CA GLU A 330 2.85 -1.58 3.58
C GLU A 330 3.86 -0.44 3.61
N GLU A 331 4.17 0.11 2.43
CA GLU A 331 5.27 1.06 2.24
C GLU A 331 4.79 2.37 1.63
N ALA A 332 5.18 3.50 2.26
CA ALA A 332 4.97 4.83 1.71
C ALA A 332 5.90 5.08 0.52
N HIS A 333 5.39 5.82 -0.48
CA HIS A 333 6.12 6.04 -1.73
C HIS A 333 7.34 6.93 -1.54
N ALA A 334 8.54 6.36 -1.72
CA ALA A 334 9.82 7.01 -2.04
C ALA A 334 10.88 5.93 -2.27
N ARG A 335 11.55 5.92 -3.42
CA ARG A 335 12.50 4.86 -3.75
C ARG A 335 13.77 5.38 -4.43
N GLY A 336 14.94 5.03 -3.86
CA GLY A 336 16.25 5.18 -4.49
C GLY A 336 16.77 6.61 -4.58
N LEU A 337 16.15 7.55 -3.86
CA LEU A 337 16.48 8.97 -3.92
C LEU A 337 17.82 9.26 -3.25
N GLN A 338 18.71 9.92 -3.98
CA GLN A 338 19.98 10.39 -3.45
C GLN A 338 19.78 11.68 -2.65
N GLU A 339 20.78 12.08 -1.84
CA GLU A 339 20.71 13.27 -1.01
C GLU A 339 20.25 14.52 -1.78
N GLU A 340 20.78 14.74 -2.99
CA GLU A 340 20.42 15.88 -3.83
C GLU A 340 18.92 15.89 -4.16
N GLN A 341 18.35 14.73 -4.47
CA GLN A 341 16.91 14.58 -4.77
C GLN A 341 16.07 14.75 -3.51
N MET A 342 16.51 14.21 -2.36
CA MET A 342 15.85 14.40 -1.07
C MET A 342 15.87 15.86 -0.57
N ARG A 343 16.81 16.68 -1.05
CA ARG A 343 16.86 18.12 -0.79
C ARG A 343 15.88 18.95 -1.63
N ASN A 344 15.13 18.33 -2.54
CA ASN A 344 14.01 18.98 -3.21
C ASN A 344 13.04 19.55 -2.14
N PRO A 345 12.63 20.83 -2.20
CA PRO A 345 11.76 21.43 -1.18
C PRO A 345 10.39 20.75 -1.04
N ASN A 346 9.95 20.05 -2.08
CA ASN A 346 8.69 19.29 -2.08
C ASN A 346 8.83 17.88 -1.49
N PHE A 347 10.05 17.36 -1.30
CA PHE A 347 10.26 15.96 -0.88
C PHE A 347 9.61 15.66 0.47
N MET A 348 10.01 16.35 1.54
CA MET A 348 9.45 16.07 2.86
C MET A 348 7.94 16.42 2.98
N PRO A 349 7.44 17.54 2.44
CA PRO A 349 6.00 17.78 2.40
C PRO A 349 5.20 16.67 1.73
N GLN A 350 5.64 16.19 0.56
CA GLN A 350 4.98 15.12 -0.18
C GLN A 350 5.13 13.76 0.53
N THR A 351 6.27 13.49 1.16
CA THR A 351 6.47 12.28 1.97
C THR A 351 5.52 12.26 3.17
N ARG A 352 5.41 13.37 3.92
CA ARG A 352 4.48 13.48 5.05
C ARG A 352 3.03 13.28 4.59
N GLN A 353 2.63 13.91 3.49
CA GLN A 353 1.29 13.72 2.92
C GLN A 353 1.03 12.24 2.62
N CYS A 354 1.94 11.57 1.90
CA CYS A 354 1.79 10.16 1.55
C CYS A 354 1.68 9.27 2.81
N VAL A 355 2.50 9.52 3.84
CA VAL A 355 2.47 8.75 5.11
C VAL A 355 1.16 8.98 5.86
N HIS A 356 0.70 10.24 5.98
CA HIS A 356 -0.58 10.55 6.61
C HIS A 356 -1.75 9.86 5.91
N GLU A 357 -1.81 9.95 4.59
CA GLU A 357 -2.86 9.35 3.78
C GLU A 357 -2.83 7.81 3.89
N MET A 358 -1.66 7.18 3.79
CA MET A 358 -1.49 5.74 3.93
C MET A 358 -2.00 5.24 5.28
N VAL A 359 -1.54 5.81 6.37
CA VAL A 359 -1.95 5.37 7.71
C VAL A 359 -3.42 5.66 7.98
N ALA A 360 -3.92 6.85 7.61
CA ALA A 360 -5.32 7.21 7.82
C ALA A 360 -6.29 6.28 7.08
N GLN A 361 -5.92 5.86 5.85
CA GLN A 361 -6.77 5.02 5.00
C GLN A 361 -6.69 3.53 5.36
N HIS A 362 -5.53 3.06 5.84
CA HIS A 362 -5.25 1.64 5.90
C HIS A 362 -5.04 1.08 7.32
N ARG A 363 -5.04 1.91 8.37
CA ARG A 363 -4.75 1.48 9.74
C ARG A 363 -5.68 0.38 10.29
N ASN A 364 -6.90 0.25 9.77
CA ASN A 364 -7.85 -0.74 10.25
C ASN A 364 -7.61 -2.15 9.67
N HIS A 365 -6.80 -2.29 8.59
CA HIS A 365 -6.49 -3.60 8.02
C HIS A 365 -5.68 -4.45 8.99
N PRO A 366 -6.19 -5.60 9.46
CA PRO A 366 -5.46 -6.48 10.38
C PRO A 366 -4.25 -7.14 9.71
N SER A 367 -4.25 -7.31 8.41
CA SER A 367 -3.13 -7.88 7.65
C SER A 367 -1.87 -7.02 7.70
N ILE A 368 -1.98 -5.70 7.82
CA ILE A 368 -0.80 -4.83 7.93
C ILE A 368 -0.12 -5.06 9.28
N PHE A 369 1.10 -5.61 9.23
CA PHE A 369 1.88 -5.92 10.42
C PHE A 369 3.04 -4.94 10.68
N ILE A 370 3.48 -4.21 9.65
CA ILE A 370 4.59 -3.25 9.73
C ILE A 370 4.39 -2.11 8.73
N TRP A 371 4.72 -0.89 9.13
CA TRP A 371 4.78 0.27 8.26
C TRP A 371 6.18 0.46 7.70
N GLY A 372 6.28 0.70 6.38
CA GLY A 372 7.52 0.97 5.68
C GLY A 372 7.61 2.37 5.10
N CYS A 373 8.84 2.82 4.86
CA CYS A 373 9.11 4.11 4.20
C CYS A 373 10.48 4.10 3.50
N LEU A 374 10.72 5.05 2.62
CA LEU A 374 12.03 5.46 2.11
C LEU A 374 12.93 4.29 1.62
N ASN A 375 12.43 3.45 0.70
CA ASN A 375 13.24 2.36 0.14
C ASN A 375 14.52 2.88 -0.52
N GLU A 376 15.69 2.36 -0.09
CA GLU A 376 17.01 2.64 -0.68
C GLU A 376 17.36 4.13 -0.84
N CYS A 377 16.68 5.04 -0.16
CA CYS A 377 17.01 6.45 -0.15
C CYS A 377 18.33 6.70 0.61
N ALA A 378 18.92 7.89 0.46
CA ALA A 378 20.21 8.20 1.09
C ALA A 378 20.12 8.19 2.62
N ASP A 379 20.59 7.10 3.25
CA ASP A 379 20.63 6.85 4.70
C ASP A 379 22.03 6.99 5.30
N ASN A 380 23.04 7.19 4.46
CA ASN A 380 24.46 7.25 4.82
C ASN A 380 25.02 8.69 4.94
N CYS A 381 24.17 9.70 4.87
CA CYS A 381 24.51 11.11 5.10
C CYS A 381 23.63 11.69 6.22
N ASP A 382 24.06 12.83 6.81
CA ASP A 382 23.32 13.45 7.92
C ASP A 382 21.90 13.86 7.53
N TYR A 383 21.77 14.56 6.40
CA TYR A 383 20.47 15.04 5.92
C TYR A 383 19.49 13.88 5.65
N GLY A 384 19.96 12.83 4.97
CA GLY A 384 19.12 11.67 4.71
C GLY A 384 18.69 10.96 6.00
N ALA A 385 19.63 10.76 6.93
CA ALA A 385 19.32 10.15 8.23
C ALA A 385 18.28 10.97 9.02
N ASP A 386 18.35 12.30 8.96
CA ASP A 386 17.35 13.17 9.61
C ASP A 386 15.96 13.01 8.95
N CYS A 387 15.90 12.87 7.62
CA CYS A 387 14.64 12.57 6.94
C CYS A 387 14.04 11.24 7.40
N TYR A 388 14.86 10.18 7.53
CA TYR A 388 14.39 8.88 8.04
C TYR A 388 13.84 9.01 9.47
N ARG A 389 14.56 9.68 10.38
CA ARG A 389 14.12 9.88 11.77
C ARG A 389 12.79 10.63 11.85
N GLU A 390 12.63 11.66 11.01
CA GLU A 390 11.38 12.41 10.95
C GLU A 390 10.21 11.54 10.49
N VAL A 391 10.40 10.71 9.45
CA VAL A 391 9.35 9.83 8.95
C VAL A 391 9.03 8.72 9.95
N TYR A 392 10.03 8.16 10.63
CA TYR A 392 9.83 7.17 11.68
C TYR A 392 9.02 7.76 12.86
N ALA A 393 9.36 8.96 13.31
CA ALA A 393 8.60 9.64 14.36
C ALA A 393 7.14 9.87 13.92
N LEU A 394 6.93 10.32 12.67
CA LEU A 394 5.60 10.52 12.13
C LEU A 394 4.77 9.22 12.08
N LEU A 395 5.35 8.10 11.67
CA LEU A 395 4.67 6.80 11.65
C LEU A 395 4.25 6.38 13.07
N HIS A 396 5.13 6.54 14.05
CA HIS A 396 4.81 6.26 15.47
C HIS A 396 3.70 7.16 16.03
N ASP A 397 3.73 8.45 15.69
CA ASP A 397 2.69 9.39 16.12
C ASP A 397 1.31 9.04 15.54
N LEU A 398 1.29 8.53 14.30
CA LEU A 398 0.05 8.16 13.62
C LEU A 398 -0.49 6.78 14.04
N ASP A 399 0.41 5.82 14.25
CA ASP A 399 0.04 4.46 14.66
C ASP A 399 1.15 3.75 15.45
N ALA A 400 1.10 3.85 16.76
CA ALA A 400 2.00 3.16 17.68
C ALA A 400 1.68 1.66 17.87
N SER A 401 0.66 1.12 17.20
CA SER A 401 0.24 -0.29 17.34
C SER A 401 1.02 -1.25 16.44
N ARG A 402 1.85 -0.71 15.55
CA ARG A 402 2.68 -1.48 14.61
C ARG A 402 4.12 -0.99 14.64
N PRO A 403 5.09 -1.89 14.47
CA PRO A 403 6.48 -1.49 14.27
C PRO A 403 6.66 -0.79 12.92
N MET A 404 7.75 -0.04 12.79
CA MET A 404 8.11 0.64 11.55
C MET A 404 9.53 0.25 11.11
N THR A 405 9.77 0.34 9.80
CA THR A 405 11.03 -0.01 9.14
C THR A 405 11.25 0.76 7.84
N ALA A 406 12.42 0.61 7.27
CA ALA A 406 12.73 0.99 5.90
C ALA A 406 13.64 -0.08 5.27
N ALA A 407 13.45 -0.36 3.99
CA ALA A 407 14.32 -1.25 3.25
C ALA A 407 15.59 -0.51 2.80
N LEU A 408 16.70 -0.75 3.49
CA LEU A 408 17.96 -0.04 3.30
C LEU A 408 18.83 -0.72 2.24
N LEU A 409 19.50 0.08 1.42
CA LEU A 409 20.38 -0.43 0.37
C LEU A 409 21.62 -1.16 0.94
N GLU A 410 22.11 -2.18 0.24
CA GLU A 410 23.38 -2.84 0.52
C GLU A 410 24.58 -1.91 0.23
N ARG A 411 24.73 -0.89 1.06
CA ARG A 411 25.88 0.01 1.06
C ARG A 411 26.41 0.17 2.48
N PRO A 412 27.71 0.45 2.68
CA PRO A 412 28.24 0.72 4.00
C PRO A 412 27.82 2.10 4.50
N GLY A 413 27.85 2.25 5.84
CA GLY A 413 27.72 3.54 6.48
C GLY A 413 26.31 4.05 6.71
N SER A 414 25.30 3.18 6.71
CA SER A 414 23.96 3.53 7.15
C SER A 414 23.99 4.10 8.57
N ARG A 415 23.26 5.20 8.79
CA ARG A 415 23.19 5.94 10.06
C ARG A 415 21.88 5.73 10.80
N VAL A 416 21.01 4.84 10.30
CA VAL A 416 19.62 4.69 10.78
C VAL A 416 19.27 3.32 11.32
N TYR A 417 20.22 2.37 11.39
CA TYR A 417 19.95 1.04 11.97
C TYR A 417 19.40 1.09 13.40
N GLY A 418 19.84 2.09 14.17
CA GLY A 418 19.37 2.30 15.55
C GLY A 418 18.02 2.99 15.67
N ASP A 419 17.53 3.62 14.61
CA ASP A 419 16.36 4.49 14.68
C ASP A 419 15.04 3.74 14.34
N SER A 420 15.08 2.66 13.55
CA SER A 420 13.91 1.84 13.22
C SER A 420 13.60 0.80 14.30
N ASP A 421 12.36 0.31 14.39
CA ASP A 421 12.00 -0.81 15.28
C ASP A 421 12.54 -2.13 14.75
N VAL A 422 12.49 -2.31 13.45
CA VAL A 422 12.97 -3.48 12.71
C VAL A 422 14.00 -3.01 11.70
N VAL A 423 15.16 -3.64 11.67
CA VAL A 423 16.19 -3.36 10.65
C VAL A 423 15.91 -4.20 9.41
N SER A 424 15.73 -3.56 8.27
CA SER A 424 15.48 -4.25 7.00
C SER A 424 16.50 -3.82 5.95
N VAL A 425 17.07 -4.80 5.24
CA VAL A 425 18.15 -4.56 4.28
C VAL A 425 17.96 -5.33 2.99
N ASN A 426 18.29 -4.66 1.87
CA ASN A 426 18.32 -5.24 0.53
C ASN A 426 19.73 -5.77 0.26
N ILE A 427 19.87 -7.05 -0.07
CA ILE A 427 21.17 -7.67 -0.42
C ILE A 427 21.01 -8.57 -1.63
N TYR A 428 22.01 -8.57 -2.54
CA TYR A 428 21.93 -9.34 -3.78
C TYR A 428 23.21 -10.15 -4.08
N PRO A 429 23.70 -10.99 -3.13
CA PRO A 429 24.86 -11.84 -3.36
C PRO A 429 24.61 -12.83 -4.50
N GLN A 430 25.67 -13.17 -5.26
CA GLN A 430 25.65 -14.01 -6.46
C GLN A 430 24.90 -13.39 -7.68
N TRP A 431 24.19 -12.27 -7.50
CA TRP A 431 23.52 -11.56 -8.60
C TRP A 431 24.30 -10.31 -9.08
N TYR A 432 24.53 -9.33 -8.20
CA TYR A 432 25.30 -8.14 -8.52
C TYR A 432 26.81 -8.31 -8.25
N HIS A 433 27.17 -9.18 -7.34
CA HIS A 433 28.55 -9.54 -6.99
C HIS A 433 28.67 -11.04 -6.70
N ASN A 434 29.89 -11.60 -6.79
CA ASN A 434 30.11 -13.06 -6.66
C ASN A 434 30.37 -13.52 -5.21
N THR A 435 30.12 -12.68 -4.22
CA THR A 435 30.29 -13.06 -2.80
C THR A 435 29.33 -14.20 -2.45
N PRO A 436 29.81 -15.26 -1.75
CA PRO A 436 28.93 -16.30 -1.24
C PRO A 436 27.83 -15.74 -0.32
N VAL A 437 26.62 -16.28 -0.41
CA VAL A 437 25.46 -15.74 0.33
C VAL A 437 25.71 -15.69 1.84
N ALA A 438 26.25 -16.77 2.42
CA ALA A 438 26.52 -16.83 3.85
C ALA A 438 27.55 -15.78 4.32
N GLU A 439 28.54 -15.49 3.49
CA GLU A 439 29.55 -14.47 3.78
C GLU A 439 28.94 -13.05 3.71
N SER A 440 28.21 -12.72 2.62
CA SER A 440 27.52 -11.44 2.47
C SER A 440 26.55 -11.18 3.63
N LEU A 441 25.73 -12.19 3.98
CA LEU A 441 24.80 -12.12 5.08
C LEU A 441 25.51 -11.88 6.43
N ALA A 442 26.59 -12.63 6.70
CA ALA A 442 27.36 -12.48 7.94
C ALA A 442 28.01 -11.10 8.08
N GLN A 443 28.56 -10.57 6.97
CA GLN A 443 29.13 -9.21 6.93
C GLN A 443 28.06 -8.15 7.21
N LYS A 444 26.89 -8.25 6.56
CA LYS A 444 25.80 -7.29 6.75
C LYS A 444 25.23 -7.34 8.18
N LEU A 445 24.99 -8.53 8.73
CA LEU A 445 24.54 -8.69 10.11
C LEU A 445 25.56 -8.18 11.13
N LYS A 446 26.86 -8.27 10.84
CA LYS A 446 27.92 -7.70 11.67
C LYS A 446 27.85 -6.16 11.62
N GLU A 447 27.76 -5.58 10.42
CA GLU A 447 27.64 -4.13 10.25
C GLU A 447 26.41 -3.56 11.00
N ILE A 448 25.24 -4.20 10.86
CA ILE A 448 24.02 -3.80 11.59
C ILE A 448 24.26 -3.76 13.10
N ARG A 449 24.86 -4.81 13.67
CA ARG A 449 25.13 -4.86 15.12
C ARG A 449 26.10 -3.80 15.58
N GLU A 450 27.14 -3.51 14.80
CA GLU A 450 28.17 -2.53 15.13
C GLU A 450 27.70 -1.07 15.01
N HIS A 451 26.62 -0.83 14.24
CA HIS A 451 26.10 0.54 13.95
C HIS A 451 24.67 0.79 14.48
N GLY A 452 24.33 0.22 15.61
CA GLY A 452 23.11 0.57 16.36
C GLY A 452 21.93 -0.39 16.22
N GLY A 453 22.01 -1.39 15.34
CA GLY A 453 20.94 -2.39 15.16
C GLY A 453 21.04 -3.61 16.08
N ALA A 454 21.94 -3.61 17.08
CA ALA A 454 22.10 -4.72 18.01
C ALA A 454 20.81 -4.97 18.82
N GLY A 455 20.37 -6.24 18.87
CA GLY A 455 19.20 -6.65 19.63
C GLY A 455 17.85 -6.37 18.96
N LYS A 456 17.84 -5.86 17.72
CA LYS A 456 16.62 -5.66 16.93
C LYS A 456 16.33 -6.83 15.99
N PRO A 457 15.05 -7.07 15.63
CA PRO A 457 14.71 -7.99 14.55
C PRO A 457 15.35 -7.54 13.22
N VAL A 458 15.83 -8.50 12.42
CA VAL A 458 16.41 -8.21 11.10
C VAL A 458 15.62 -8.93 10.02
N ILE A 459 15.16 -8.19 9.01
CA ILE A 459 14.49 -8.70 7.82
C ILE A 459 15.42 -8.51 6.61
N ILE A 460 15.58 -9.52 5.81
CA ILE A 460 16.15 -9.38 4.46
C ILE A 460 14.98 -8.97 3.54
N SER A 461 14.88 -7.65 3.33
CA SER A 461 13.74 -7.02 2.65
C SER A 461 13.76 -7.18 1.13
N GLU A 462 14.95 -7.37 0.55
CA GLU A 462 15.09 -7.77 -0.85
C GLU A 462 16.30 -8.69 -1.01
N ILE A 463 16.07 -9.81 -1.69
CA ILE A 463 17.07 -10.73 -2.16
C ILE A 463 16.52 -11.41 -3.43
N GLY A 464 17.34 -11.62 -4.46
CA GLY A 464 16.79 -12.19 -5.68
C GLY A 464 17.78 -12.24 -6.83
N ALA A 465 17.32 -12.82 -7.93
CA ALA A 465 18.05 -12.93 -9.19
C ALA A 465 17.09 -12.84 -10.38
N GLY A 466 17.58 -12.38 -11.53
CA GLY A 466 16.79 -12.31 -12.75
C GLY A 466 16.75 -13.62 -13.53
N GLY A 467 15.59 -13.91 -14.12
CA GLY A 467 15.38 -14.98 -15.10
C GLY A 467 14.34 -14.53 -16.13
N ILE A 468 14.63 -14.65 -17.40
CA ILE A 468 13.69 -14.33 -18.48
C ILE A 468 12.85 -15.56 -18.75
N TYR A 469 11.51 -15.44 -18.68
CA TYR A 469 10.59 -16.51 -18.98
C TYR A 469 10.87 -17.17 -20.35
N GLY A 470 11.11 -18.47 -20.36
CA GLY A 470 11.43 -19.27 -21.55
C GLY A 470 12.88 -19.15 -22.04
N TYR A 471 13.79 -18.46 -21.31
CA TYR A 471 15.21 -18.47 -21.64
C TYR A 471 15.95 -19.49 -20.78
N HIS A 472 16.46 -20.53 -21.44
CA HIS A 472 17.09 -21.69 -20.81
C HIS A 472 18.56 -21.80 -21.14
N ASP A 473 19.35 -22.15 -20.13
CA ASP A 473 20.76 -22.55 -20.26
C ASP A 473 20.97 -23.86 -19.47
N PRO A 474 21.12 -25.01 -20.16
CA PRO A 474 21.28 -26.29 -19.50
C PRO A 474 22.49 -26.39 -18.54
N LEU A 475 23.49 -25.51 -18.69
CA LEU A 475 24.63 -25.44 -17.79
C LEU A 475 24.34 -24.56 -16.56
N GLY A 476 23.28 -23.74 -16.59
CA GLY A 476 22.88 -22.86 -15.49
C GLY A 476 23.86 -21.71 -15.18
N GLU A 477 24.74 -21.35 -16.14
CA GLU A 477 25.78 -20.34 -15.94
C GLU A 477 25.38 -18.96 -16.46
N SER A 478 24.55 -18.91 -17.50
CA SER A 478 24.17 -17.67 -18.17
C SER A 478 23.28 -16.82 -17.28
N LYS A 479 23.67 -15.55 -17.08
CA LYS A 479 22.76 -14.57 -16.49
C LYS A 479 21.46 -14.53 -17.28
N TRP A 480 20.35 -14.34 -16.57
CA TRP A 480 18.98 -14.27 -17.08
C TRP A 480 18.36 -15.60 -17.49
N SER A 481 19.09 -16.75 -17.45
CA SER A 481 18.45 -18.05 -17.62
C SER A 481 17.60 -18.43 -16.38
N GLU A 482 16.55 -19.19 -16.59
CA GLU A 482 15.69 -19.67 -15.50
C GLU A 482 16.45 -20.60 -14.56
N GLU A 483 17.37 -21.42 -15.07
CA GLU A 483 18.22 -22.33 -14.27
C GLU A 483 19.16 -21.53 -13.36
N ARG A 484 19.78 -20.46 -13.87
CA ARG A 484 20.63 -19.59 -13.05
C ARG A 484 19.85 -18.89 -11.95
N GLN A 485 18.63 -18.42 -12.27
CA GLN A 485 17.71 -17.86 -11.28
C GLN A 485 17.38 -18.88 -10.19
N CYS A 486 17.05 -20.12 -10.55
CA CYS A 486 16.78 -21.21 -9.59
C CYS A 486 17.92 -21.44 -8.62
N THR A 487 19.14 -21.57 -9.14
CA THR A 487 20.34 -21.81 -8.31
C THR A 487 20.56 -20.69 -7.30
N ILE A 488 20.52 -19.44 -7.75
CA ILE A 488 20.76 -18.29 -6.88
C ILE A 488 19.65 -18.15 -5.82
N LEU A 489 18.38 -18.25 -6.22
CA LEU A 489 17.27 -18.18 -5.27
C LEU A 489 17.29 -19.29 -4.23
N HIS A 490 17.66 -20.52 -4.64
CA HIS A 490 17.83 -21.61 -3.70
C HIS A 490 18.87 -21.27 -2.62
N ASP A 491 20.06 -20.84 -3.02
CA ASP A 491 21.15 -20.54 -2.10
C ASP A 491 20.81 -19.36 -1.17
N GLN A 492 20.19 -18.32 -1.73
CA GLN A 492 19.81 -17.11 -1.00
C GLN A 492 18.74 -17.41 0.06
N VAL A 493 17.64 -18.07 -0.33
CA VAL A 493 16.52 -18.36 0.57
C VAL A 493 16.94 -19.32 1.68
N GLU A 494 17.67 -20.39 1.32
CA GLU A 494 18.15 -21.38 2.29
C GLU A 494 19.10 -20.76 3.33
N ALA A 495 20.01 -19.87 2.90
CA ALA A 495 20.93 -19.18 3.80
C ALA A 495 20.21 -18.25 4.79
N VAL A 496 19.22 -17.49 4.33
CA VAL A 496 18.47 -16.58 5.21
C VAL A 496 17.57 -17.36 6.16
N LEU A 497 16.82 -18.35 5.65
CA LEU A 497 15.88 -19.12 6.47
C LEU A 497 16.58 -20.04 7.48
N LYS A 498 17.82 -20.43 7.27
CA LYS A 498 18.62 -21.16 8.27
C LYS A 498 19.29 -20.25 9.31
N ASN A 499 19.34 -18.94 9.08
CA ASN A 499 20.01 -18.02 9.98
C ASN A 499 19.05 -17.55 11.10
N PRO A 500 19.31 -17.87 12.38
CA PRO A 500 18.43 -17.50 13.48
C PRO A 500 18.42 -15.98 13.78
N ALA A 501 19.39 -15.23 13.25
CA ALA A 501 19.44 -13.78 13.41
C ALA A 501 18.54 -13.03 12.41
N CYS A 502 17.92 -13.75 11.46
CA CYS A 502 16.98 -13.17 10.50
C CYS A 502 15.54 -13.52 10.89
N SER A 503 14.68 -12.52 11.02
CA SER A 503 13.25 -12.69 11.27
C SER A 503 12.46 -13.08 10.02
N GLY A 504 13.04 -12.88 8.83
CA GLY A 504 12.39 -13.28 7.58
C GLY A 504 13.09 -12.82 6.31
N VAL A 505 12.47 -13.19 5.19
CA VAL A 505 12.94 -12.90 3.84
C VAL A 505 11.80 -12.45 2.94
N PHE A 506 12.05 -11.43 2.12
CA PHE A 506 11.20 -11.03 1.01
C PHE A 506 11.99 -11.15 -0.29
N LEU A 507 11.48 -11.95 -1.21
CA LEU A 507 12.12 -12.12 -2.51
C LEU A 507 11.81 -10.93 -3.43
N TRP A 508 12.81 -10.43 -4.12
CA TRP A 508 12.66 -9.47 -5.20
C TRP A 508 12.67 -10.21 -6.53
N GLN A 509 11.50 -10.46 -7.18
CA GLN A 509 10.18 -10.04 -6.78
C GLN A 509 9.13 -11.11 -7.16
N PHE A 510 7.84 -10.86 -6.90
CA PHE A 510 6.79 -11.81 -7.26
C PHE A 510 6.63 -11.92 -8.78
N ALA A 511 6.34 -10.83 -9.49
CA ALA A 511 6.13 -10.82 -10.93
C ALA A 511 7.07 -9.83 -11.63
N ASP A 512 7.46 -10.13 -12.86
CA ASP A 512 8.18 -9.18 -13.71
C ASP A 512 7.35 -7.90 -13.88
N CYS A 513 8.01 -6.74 -13.88
CA CYS A 513 7.36 -5.45 -14.07
C CYS A 513 8.09 -4.62 -15.12
N ARG A 514 7.34 -3.76 -15.81
CA ARG A 514 7.89 -2.81 -16.77
C ARG A 514 8.76 -1.77 -16.07
N VAL A 515 9.82 -1.30 -16.70
CA VAL A 515 10.69 -0.23 -16.20
C VAL A 515 10.56 1.04 -17.03
N THR A 516 11.00 2.18 -16.48
CA THR A 516 11.09 3.43 -17.25
C THR A 516 12.14 3.31 -18.35
N GLU A 517 12.06 4.13 -19.39
CA GLU A 517 12.97 4.07 -20.55
C GLU A 517 14.43 4.30 -20.15
N GLU A 518 14.68 5.14 -19.16
CA GLU A 518 16.03 5.41 -18.64
C GLU A 518 16.68 4.15 -18.05
N TRP A 519 15.89 3.22 -17.55
CA TRP A 519 16.34 1.95 -17.02
C TRP A 519 16.34 0.81 -18.04
N ALA A 520 15.68 1.00 -19.18
CA ALA A 520 15.48 -0.06 -20.19
C ALA A 520 16.79 -0.65 -20.71
N MET A 521 17.86 0.16 -20.84
CA MET A 521 19.18 -0.31 -21.28
C MET A 521 19.84 -1.31 -20.31
N HIS A 522 19.40 -1.34 -19.05
CA HIS A 522 19.91 -2.22 -18.00
C HIS A 522 18.98 -3.38 -17.69
N ARG A 523 17.82 -3.46 -18.37
CA ARG A 523 16.76 -4.45 -18.12
C ARG A 523 16.33 -5.10 -19.43
N PRO A 524 16.63 -6.41 -19.64
CA PRO A 524 16.19 -7.14 -20.83
C PRO A 524 14.68 -7.04 -21.02
N LYS A 525 14.22 -6.91 -22.26
CA LYS A 525 12.80 -6.76 -22.62
C LYS A 525 12.12 -5.52 -22.02
N THR A 526 12.86 -4.52 -21.56
CA THR A 526 12.32 -3.34 -20.85
C THR A 526 11.58 -3.69 -19.54
N HIS A 527 11.93 -4.81 -18.93
CA HIS A 527 11.30 -5.30 -17.69
C HIS A 527 12.36 -5.63 -16.64
N ASN A 528 12.03 -5.41 -15.39
CA ASN A 528 12.74 -6.01 -14.27
C ASN A 528 12.33 -7.49 -14.18
N ASN A 529 13.17 -8.36 -14.75
CA ASN A 529 12.89 -9.79 -14.90
C ASN A 529 13.28 -10.62 -13.66
N LYS A 530 13.19 -10.07 -12.44
CA LYS A 530 13.47 -10.80 -11.21
C LYS A 530 12.24 -11.49 -10.61
N GLY A 531 11.08 -11.40 -11.26
CA GLY A 531 9.89 -12.15 -10.87
C GLY A 531 10.11 -13.65 -10.89
N VAL A 532 9.42 -14.38 -10.00
CA VAL A 532 9.28 -15.85 -10.10
C VAL A 532 8.15 -16.24 -11.04
N VAL A 533 7.33 -15.27 -11.42
CA VAL A 533 6.41 -15.33 -12.55
C VAL A 533 6.69 -14.17 -13.50
N ASP A 534 6.27 -14.27 -14.75
CA ASP A 534 6.38 -13.15 -15.68
C ASP A 534 5.25 -12.11 -15.47
N GLU A 535 5.23 -11.06 -16.29
CA GLU A 535 4.26 -9.96 -16.25
C GLU A 535 2.80 -10.40 -16.46
N TYR A 536 2.58 -11.62 -16.98
CA TYR A 536 1.26 -12.25 -17.19
C TYR A 536 0.97 -13.38 -16.19
N ARG A 537 1.77 -13.51 -15.12
CA ARG A 537 1.67 -14.54 -14.06
C ARG A 537 1.93 -15.96 -14.55
N ARG A 538 2.70 -16.14 -15.65
CA ARG A 538 3.18 -17.47 -16.07
C ARG A 538 4.36 -17.86 -15.16
N PRO A 539 4.28 -19.02 -14.45
CA PRO A 539 5.36 -19.46 -13.57
C PRO A 539 6.65 -19.73 -14.32
N LYS A 540 7.77 -19.23 -13.80
CA LYS A 540 9.12 -19.62 -14.20
C LYS A 540 9.56 -20.87 -13.41
N MET A 541 10.67 -21.50 -13.78
CA MET A 541 11.22 -22.66 -13.04
C MET A 541 11.42 -22.35 -11.55
N SER A 542 11.81 -21.12 -11.24
CA SER A 542 12.06 -20.65 -9.86
C SER A 542 10.80 -20.66 -8.97
N TYR A 543 9.59 -20.65 -9.53
CA TYR A 543 8.34 -20.79 -8.77
C TYR A 543 8.31 -22.10 -7.97
N ALA A 544 8.66 -23.22 -8.61
CA ALA A 544 8.71 -24.53 -7.94
C ALA A 544 9.80 -24.61 -6.87
N VAL A 545 10.96 -24.00 -7.12
CA VAL A 545 12.08 -23.94 -6.16
C VAL A 545 11.68 -23.18 -4.90
N VAL A 546 11.07 -22.00 -5.05
CA VAL A 546 10.61 -21.21 -3.91
C VAL A 546 9.50 -21.92 -3.15
N LYS A 547 8.54 -22.55 -3.84
CA LYS A 547 7.48 -23.36 -3.23
C LYS A 547 8.05 -24.47 -2.34
N GLU A 548 9.03 -25.21 -2.84
CA GLU A 548 9.70 -26.27 -2.07
C GLU A 548 10.36 -25.69 -0.80
N LEU A 549 11.13 -24.62 -0.94
CA LEU A 549 11.86 -24.01 0.17
C LEU A 549 10.93 -23.43 1.24
N PHE A 550 9.92 -22.64 0.85
CA PHE A 550 9.00 -22.03 1.81
C PHE A 550 8.15 -23.09 2.52
N THR A 551 7.66 -24.12 1.79
CA THR A 551 6.90 -25.21 2.40
C THR A 551 7.76 -25.97 3.43
N LYS A 552 9.01 -26.26 3.10
CA LYS A 552 9.95 -26.94 4.01
C LYS A 552 10.21 -26.16 5.32
N HIS A 553 10.26 -24.83 5.24
CA HIS A 553 10.58 -23.98 6.38
C HIS A 553 9.35 -23.45 7.14
N ARG A 554 8.14 -23.71 6.63
CA ARG A 554 6.87 -23.41 7.31
C ARG A 554 6.47 -24.51 8.30
N ALA A 555 6.88 -25.76 8.04
CA ALA A 555 6.67 -26.91 8.91
C ALA A 555 7.64 -26.88 10.11
#